data_6a28118788fee5e1811aa2a38a7c92bd
#
_entry.id   6a28118788fee5e1811aa2a38a7c92bd
#
_cell.length_a   1.000
_cell.length_b   1.000
_cell.length_c   1.000
_cell.angle_alpha   90.00
_cell.angle_beta   90.00
_cell.angle_gamma   90.00
#
_symmetry.space_group_name_H-M   'P 1'
#
loop_
_entity.id
_entity.type
_entity.pdbx_description
1 polymer ?
#
loop_
_entity_poly.entity_id
_entity_poly.type
_entity_poly.pdbx_seq_one_letter_code
_entity_poly.pdbx_strand_id
1 'polypeptide(L)'
;MLHDRPPALDHWLYASRSTIEPAWAARSVDLLAIQSASRNAGLGLTGALLFTGQCFVQALEGPPAALDAMRTEISRDRRHTGVVTLAEGPLAHRRFGDWSLAYSGNSIYLAEQVHRAIARGDGAPALMGLLQAFAIPDGGARRTEMPQDT
;
A
#
# COMPACT_ATOMS: atom_id res chain seq x y z
N MET A 1 8.79 -32.83 4.75
CA MET A 1 9.78 -32.30 5.56
C MET A 1 9.60 -30.86 5.77
N LEU A 2 10.16 -30.39 6.83
CA LEU A 2 9.95 -28.99 7.17
C LEU A 2 10.48 -28.05 6.14
N HIS A 3 11.56 -28.42 5.50
CA HIS A 3 12.15 -27.51 4.51
C HIS A 3 11.35 -27.45 3.23
N ASP A 4 10.31 -28.26 3.08
CA ASP A 4 9.45 -28.16 1.93
C ASP A 4 8.30 -27.20 2.15
N ARG A 5 8.15 -26.65 3.33
CA ARG A 5 7.08 -25.72 3.59
C ARG A 5 7.37 -24.39 2.92
N PRO A 6 6.39 -23.76 2.29
CA PRO A 6 6.61 -22.41 1.78
C PRO A 6 6.88 -21.47 2.93
N PRO A 7 7.61 -20.39 2.70
CA PRO A 7 7.84 -19.40 3.74
C PRO A 7 6.53 -18.83 4.24
N ALA A 8 6.48 -18.52 5.52
CA ALA A 8 5.30 -17.91 6.10
C ALA A 8 5.09 -16.52 5.51
N LEU A 9 3.84 -16.21 5.25
CA LEU A 9 3.45 -14.88 4.78
C LEU A 9 2.41 -14.31 5.71
N ASP A 10 2.51 -13.03 5.92
CA ASP A 10 1.56 -12.27 6.72
C ASP A 10 1.14 -11.05 5.91
N HIS A 11 0.04 -10.41 6.28
CA HIS A 11 -0.39 -9.21 5.56
C HIS A 11 -0.98 -8.19 6.52
N TRP A 12 -1.00 -6.95 6.06
CA TRP A 12 -1.55 -5.83 6.83
C TRP A 12 -2.17 -4.86 5.83
N LEU A 13 -3.46 -4.61 6.01
CA LEU A 13 -4.17 -3.60 5.24
C LEU A 13 -4.59 -2.51 6.20
N TYR A 14 -4.18 -1.28 5.92
CA TYR A 14 -4.54 -0.16 6.77
C TYR A 14 -4.97 1.04 5.94
N ALA A 15 -5.65 1.97 6.59
CA ALA A 15 -5.95 3.27 6.03
C ALA A 15 -5.52 4.33 7.03
N SER A 16 -5.19 5.51 6.52
CA SER A 16 -4.76 6.61 7.39
C SER A 16 -5.06 7.95 6.70
N ARG A 17 -4.92 9.04 7.44
CA ARG A 17 -5.13 10.37 6.88
C ARG A 17 -3.80 11.02 6.61
N SER A 18 -3.70 11.68 5.46
CA SER A 18 -2.48 12.40 5.08
C SER A 18 -2.36 13.69 5.89
N THR A 19 -1.13 13.98 6.31
CA THR A 19 -0.83 15.27 6.93
C THR A 19 -0.03 16.14 5.99
N ILE A 20 0.16 15.72 4.74
CA ILE A 20 0.94 16.48 3.78
C ILE A 20 0.08 17.64 3.27
N GLU A 21 0.67 18.81 3.16
CA GLU A 21 -0.01 19.96 2.62
C GLU A 21 -0.56 19.65 1.24
N PRO A 22 -1.83 19.95 0.95
CA PRO A 22 -2.42 19.57 -0.34
C PRO A 22 -1.62 20.08 -1.55
N ALA A 23 -0.99 21.22 -1.43
CA ALA A 23 -0.24 21.79 -2.55
C ALA A 23 0.96 20.90 -2.94
N TRP A 24 1.50 20.13 -1.99
CA TRP A 24 2.67 19.31 -2.23
C TRP A 24 2.34 17.83 -2.29
N ALA A 25 1.07 17.47 -2.03
CA ALA A 25 0.73 16.08 -1.76
C ALA A 25 1.02 15.16 -2.93
N ALA A 26 0.61 15.52 -4.13
CA ALA A 26 0.76 14.62 -5.27
C ALA A 26 2.23 14.29 -5.51
N ARG A 27 3.09 15.32 -5.51
CA ARG A 27 4.51 15.10 -5.76
C ARG A 27 5.16 14.33 -4.62
N SER A 28 4.82 14.67 -3.38
CA SER A 28 5.41 14.01 -2.23
C SER A 28 5.02 12.55 -2.18
N VAL A 29 3.79 12.21 -2.54
CA VAL A 29 3.34 10.84 -2.52
C VAL A 29 3.97 10.04 -3.65
N ASP A 30 4.19 10.66 -4.82
CA ASP A 30 4.89 9.96 -5.89
C ASP A 30 6.29 9.56 -5.46
N LEU A 31 7.01 10.47 -4.81
CA LEU A 31 8.35 10.17 -4.32
C LEU A 31 8.30 9.12 -3.22
N LEU A 32 7.33 9.23 -2.33
CA LEU A 32 7.15 8.26 -1.27
C LEU A 32 6.93 6.87 -1.84
N ALA A 33 6.12 6.76 -2.88
CA ALA A 33 5.83 5.47 -3.49
C ALA A 33 7.08 4.84 -4.08
N ILE A 34 7.91 5.63 -4.76
CA ILE A 34 9.14 5.14 -5.33
C ILE A 34 10.10 4.65 -4.25
N GLN A 35 10.26 5.43 -3.19
CA GLN A 35 11.14 5.07 -2.10
C GLN A 35 10.64 3.82 -1.37
N SER A 36 9.34 3.73 -1.18
CA SER A 36 8.74 2.59 -0.50
C SER A 36 8.86 1.32 -1.33
N ALA A 37 8.70 1.43 -2.64
CA ALA A 37 8.85 0.26 -3.50
C ALA A 37 10.27 -0.31 -3.40
N SER A 38 11.27 0.57 -3.40
CA SER A 38 12.65 0.13 -3.28
C SER A 38 12.91 -0.54 -1.94
N ARG A 39 12.41 0.06 -0.86
CA ARG A 39 12.61 -0.50 0.47
C ARG A 39 11.89 -1.84 0.62
N ASN A 40 10.66 -1.92 0.12
CA ASN A 40 9.89 -3.15 0.20
C ASN A 40 10.58 -4.29 -0.54
N ALA A 41 11.14 -3.99 -1.72
CA ALA A 41 11.84 -5.01 -2.48
C ALA A 41 12.99 -5.59 -1.68
N GLY A 42 13.73 -4.76 -0.98
CA GLY A 42 14.85 -5.23 -0.17
C GLY A 42 14.43 -6.07 1.02
N LEU A 43 13.18 -5.92 1.47
CA LEU A 43 12.67 -6.65 2.61
C LEU A 43 11.81 -7.86 2.22
N GLY A 44 11.63 -8.10 0.94
CA GLY A 44 10.77 -9.18 0.48
C GLY A 44 9.30 -8.89 0.64
N LEU A 45 8.92 -7.61 0.71
CA LEU A 45 7.52 -7.21 0.83
C LEU A 45 6.95 -6.87 -0.53
N THR A 46 5.69 -7.21 -0.72
CA THR A 46 4.93 -6.80 -1.89
C THR A 46 3.66 -6.12 -1.40
N GLY A 47 3.00 -5.37 -2.27
CA GLY A 47 1.79 -4.68 -1.87
C GLY A 47 1.35 -3.62 -2.84
N ALA A 48 0.45 -2.78 -2.36
CA ALA A 48 -0.13 -1.71 -3.17
C ALA A 48 -0.50 -0.53 -2.29
N LEU A 49 -0.43 0.66 -2.88
CA LEU A 49 -0.73 1.92 -2.19
C LEU A 49 -1.72 2.72 -3.01
N LEU A 50 -2.73 3.23 -2.36
CA LEU A 50 -3.71 4.12 -2.96
C LEU A 50 -3.71 5.42 -2.17
N PHE A 51 -3.70 6.55 -2.87
CA PHE A 51 -3.78 7.86 -2.23
C PHE A 51 -4.98 8.59 -2.82
N THR A 52 -5.87 9.09 -1.97
CA THR A 52 -7.08 9.75 -2.44
C THR A 52 -6.95 11.26 -2.50
N GLY A 53 -5.81 11.79 -2.14
CA GLY A 53 -5.65 13.24 -1.95
C GLY A 53 -5.73 13.62 -0.48
N GLN A 54 -6.39 12.83 0.32
CA GLN A 54 -6.56 13.10 1.75
C GLN A 54 -6.20 11.90 2.60
N CYS A 55 -6.28 10.71 2.06
CA CYS A 55 -6.09 9.48 2.82
C CYS A 55 -5.20 8.51 2.05
N PHE A 56 -4.53 7.65 2.81
CA PHE A 56 -3.77 6.54 2.27
C PHE A 56 -4.48 5.24 2.57
N VAL A 57 -4.43 4.30 1.65
CA VAL A 57 -4.79 2.91 1.89
C VAL A 57 -3.64 2.08 1.38
N GLN A 58 -3.09 1.21 2.21
CA GLN A 58 -1.95 0.41 1.79
C GLN A 58 -2.12 -1.02 2.25
N ALA A 59 -1.81 -1.95 1.35
CA ALA A 59 -1.71 -3.36 1.68
C ALA A 59 -0.26 -3.76 1.56
N LEU A 60 0.24 -4.48 2.54
CA LEU A 60 1.59 -5.02 2.54
C LEU A 60 1.51 -6.50 2.87
N GLU A 61 2.39 -7.29 2.28
CA GLU A 61 2.43 -8.71 2.52
C GLU A 61 3.87 -9.20 2.40
N GLY A 62 4.22 -10.19 3.18
CA GLY A 62 5.55 -10.76 3.11
C GLY A 62 5.93 -11.46 4.41
N PRO A 63 7.24 -11.66 4.62
CA PRO A 63 7.70 -12.34 5.83
C PRO A 63 7.25 -11.59 7.08
N PRO A 64 6.77 -12.30 8.11
CA PRO A 64 6.24 -11.63 9.30
C PRO A 64 7.20 -10.65 9.96
N ALA A 65 8.47 -11.00 10.06
CA ALA A 65 9.43 -10.10 10.72
C ALA A 65 9.63 -8.81 9.93
N ALA A 66 9.71 -8.91 8.61
CA ALA A 66 9.84 -7.72 7.77
C ALA A 66 8.59 -6.86 7.86
N LEU A 67 7.43 -7.48 7.90
CA LEU A 67 6.18 -6.76 7.99
C LEU A 67 6.08 -6.03 9.33
N ASP A 68 6.49 -6.68 10.42
CA ASP A 68 6.46 -6.04 11.73
C ASP A 68 7.37 -4.82 11.77
N ALA A 69 8.56 -4.93 11.20
CA ALA A 69 9.48 -3.80 11.14
C ALA A 69 8.87 -2.65 10.34
N MET A 70 8.21 -2.96 9.24
CA MET A 70 7.59 -1.93 8.40
C MET A 70 6.40 -1.31 9.11
N ARG A 71 5.62 -2.09 9.85
CA ARG A 71 4.51 -1.56 10.63
C ARG A 71 4.99 -0.48 11.59
N THR A 72 6.09 -0.74 12.26
CA THR A 72 6.65 0.22 13.21
C THR A 72 7.07 1.50 12.49
N GLU A 73 7.75 1.36 11.35
CA GLU A 73 8.17 2.54 10.60
C GLU A 73 7.01 3.35 10.10
N ILE A 74 6.02 2.69 9.53
CA ILE A 74 4.85 3.39 8.99
C ILE A 74 4.08 4.08 10.10
N SER A 75 3.95 3.44 11.26
CA SER A 75 3.20 4.04 12.36
C SER A 75 3.88 5.28 12.94
N ARG A 76 5.19 5.41 12.72
CA ARG A 76 5.93 6.58 13.19
C ARG A 76 6.06 7.67 12.14
N ASP A 77 5.67 7.40 10.92
CA ASP A 77 5.83 8.35 9.82
C ASP A 77 4.86 9.51 10.02
N ARG A 78 5.40 10.73 10.02
CA ARG A 78 4.59 11.90 10.31
C ARG A 78 3.82 12.41 9.11
N ARG A 79 3.97 11.79 7.97
CA ARG A 79 3.23 12.22 6.77
C ARG A 79 1.79 11.74 6.79
N HIS A 80 1.41 10.98 7.82
CA HIS A 80 0.03 10.57 8.00
C HIS A 80 -0.27 10.42 9.49
N THR A 81 -1.54 10.24 9.81
CA THR A 81 -2.00 10.07 11.18
C THR A 81 -3.25 9.20 11.15
N GLY A 82 -3.67 8.74 12.31
CA GLY A 82 -4.93 8.01 12.44
C GLY A 82 -4.92 6.67 11.71
N VAL A 83 -3.87 5.88 11.88
CA VAL A 83 -3.77 4.59 11.22
C VAL A 83 -4.82 3.65 11.77
N VAL A 84 -5.64 3.08 10.87
CA VAL A 84 -6.68 2.12 11.22
C VAL A 84 -6.36 0.83 10.50
N THR A 85 -6.16 -0.25 11.23
CA THR A 85 -5.96 -1.57 10.63
C THR A 85 -7.31 -2.12 10.18
N LEU A 86 -7.41 -2.44 8.91
CA LEU A 86 -8.64 -2.97 8.34
C LEU A 86 -8.59 -4.48 8.18
N ALA A 87 -7.42 -5.05 7.99
CA ALA A 87 -7.24 -6.49 7.91
C ALA A 87 -5.79 -6.85 8.19
N GLU A 88 -5.56 -8.02 8.76
CA GLU A 88 -4.22 -8.50 9.01
C GLU A 88 -4.28 -10.00 9.27
N GLY A 89 -3.18 -10.67 9.16
CA GLY A 89 -3.09 -12.08 9.47
C GLY A 89 -2.34 -12.86 8.41
N PRO A 90 -2.26 -14.18 8.59
CA PRO A 90 -1.49 -15.01 7.68
C PRO A 90 -2.13 -15.13 6.31
N LEU A 91 -1.30 -15.35 5.31
CA LEU A 91 -1.73 -15.55 3.94
C LEU A 91 -1.14 -16.85 3.42
N ALA A 92 -1.92 -17.56 2.61
CA ALA A 92 -1.41 -18.70 1.89
C ALA A 92 -0.58 -18.29 0.68
N HIS A 93 -1.01 -17.24 -0.01
CA HIS A 93 -0.36 -16.78 -1.23
C HIS A 93 -0.37 -15.27 -1.28
N ARG A 94 0.62 -14.71 -1.98
CA ARG A 94 0.66 -13.27 -2.16
C ARG A 94 -0.48 -12.82 -3.07
N ARG A 95 -1.05 -11.67 -2.77
CA ARG A 95 -2.14 -11.11 -3.57
C ARG A 95 -1.63 -10.15 -4.63
N PHE A 96 -0.42 -9.64 -4.46
CA PHE A 96 0.13 -8.65 -5.38
C PHE A 96 1.29 -9.21 -6.19
N GLY A 97 1.43 -10.53 -6.25
CA GLY A 97 2.45 -11.15 -7.06
C GLY A 97 3.84 -10.75 -6.62
N ASP A 98 4.61 -10.21 -7.55
CA ASP A 98 5.95 -9.75 -7.24
C ASP A 98 6.05 -8.22 -7.26
N TRP A 99 4.94 -7.51 -7.13
CA TRP A 99 4.95 -6.06 -7.09
C TRP A 99 5.49 -5.58 -5.74
N SER A 100 6.67 -4.99 -5.72
CA SER A 100 7.19 -4.46 -4.46
C SER A 100 6.30 -3.35 -3.93
N LEU A 101 5.72 -2.54 -4.81
CA LEU A 101 4.64 -1.65 -4.42
C LEU A 101 3.94 -1.15 -5.69
N ALA A 102 2.74 -1.61 -5.92
CA ALA A 102 1.89 -1.04 -6.95
C ALA A 102 1.28 0.25 -6.39
N TYR A 103 1.15 1.28 -7.22
CA TYR A 103 0.73 2.57 -6.72
C TYR A 103 -0.35 3.17 -7.61
N SER A 104 -1.41 3.66 -6.98
CA SER A 104 -2.42 4.45 -7.64
C SER A 104 -2.42 5.83 -7.02
N GLY A 105 -2.11 6.84 -7.79
CA GLY A 105 -2.06 8.21 -7.30
C GLY A 105 -3.45 8.80 -7.16
N ASN A 106 -3.49 9.93 -6.60
CA ASN A 106 -4.62 10.81 -6.34
C ASN A 106 -5.94 10.37 -6.98
N SER A 107 -6.68 9.53 -6.31
CA SER A 107 -7.93 9.01 -6.83
C SER A 107 -9.09 9.58 -6.05
N ILE A 108 -9.67 10.65 -6.57
CA ILE A 108 -10.78 11.31 -5.91
C ILE A 108 -12.02 10.42 -5.93
N TYR A 109 -12.15 9.59 -6.94
CA TYR A 109 -13.33 8.73 -7.03
C TYR A 109 -13.46 7.77 -5.87
N LEU A 110 -12.34 7.39 -5.27
CA LEU A 110 -12.36 6.41 -4.20
C LEU A 110 -12.37 7.04 -2.83
N ALA A 111 -12.30 8.37 -2.77
CA ALA A 111 -12.17 9.06 -1.49
C ALA A 111 -13.31 8.75 -0.53
N GLU A 112 -14.52 8.74 -1.04
CA GLU A 112 -15.68 8.52 -0.17
C GLU A 112 -15.69 7.11 0.38
N GLN A 113 -15.33 6.14 -0.44
CA GLN A 113 -15.27 4.76 0.02
C GLN A 113 -14.21 4.58 1.09
N VAL A 114 -13.05 5.24 0.90
CA VAL A 114 -11.98 5.16 1.88
C VAL A 114 -12.39 5.83 3.19
N HIS A 115 -13.01 7.01 3.11
CA HIS A 115 -13.46 7.71 4.32
C HIS A 115 -14.47 6.86 5.08
N ARG A 116 -15.35 6.17 4.37
CA ARG A 116 -16.34 5.32 5.01
C ARG A 116 -15.68 4.13 5.69
N ALA A 117 -14.69 3.54 5.05
CA ALA A 117 -13.96 2.42 5.64
C ALA A 117 -13.22 2.85 6.91
N ILE A 118 -12.60 4.02 6.88
CA ILE A 118 -11.90 4.53 8.06
C ILE A 118 -12.90 4.76 9.20
N ALA A 119 -14.04 5.35 8.90
CA ALA A 119 -15.02 5.67 9.93
C ALA A 119 -15.61 4.42 10.56
N ARG A 120 -15.83 3.37 9.77
CA ARG A 120 -16.47 2.16 10.25
C ARG A 120 -15.50 1.08 10.65
N GLY A 121 -14.26 1.16 10.19
CA GLY A 121 -13.28 0.11 10.43
C GLY A 121 -13.60 -1.17 9.68
N ASP A 122 -14.33 -1.09 8.56
CA ASP A 122 -14.68 -2.27 7.80
C ASP A 122 -14.45 -1.99 6.31
N GLY A 123 -14.92 -2.88 5.45
CA GLY A 123 -14.76 -2.67 4.01
C GLY A 123 -13.45 -3.21 3.46
N ALA A 124 -12.72 -4.01 4.22
CA ALA A 124 -11.44 -4.52 3.78
C ALA A 124 -11.52 -5.26 2.44
N PRO A 125 -12.48 -6.15 2.20
CA PRO A 125 -12.52 -6.85 0.90
C PRO A 125 -12.69 -5.90 -0.27
N ALA A 126 -13.54 -4.88 -0.12
CA ALA A 126 -13.76 -3.93 -1.19
C ALA A 126 -12.52 -3.11 -1.47
N LEU A 127 -11.82 -2.65 -0.42
CA LEU A 127 -10.61 -1.87 -0.61
C LEU A 127 -9.48 -2.72 -1.18
N MET A 128 -9.38 -3.97 -0.76
CA MET A 128 -8.38 -4.87 -1.33
C MET A 128 -8.62 -5.05 -2.82
N GLY A 129 -9.88 -5.21 -3.23
CA GLY A 129 -10.21 -5.31 -4.64
C GLY A 129 -9.86 -4.06 -5.42
N LEU A 130 -10.07 -2.88 -4.83
CA LEU A 130 -9.70 -1.63 -5.47
C LEU A 130 -8.19 -1.51 -5.64
N LEU A 131 -7.44 -1.89 -4.62
CA LEU A 131 -5.99 -1.85 -4.72
C LEU A 131 -5.50 -2.76 -5.85
N GLN A 132 -6.08 -3.93 -5.98
CA GLN A 132 -5.68 -4.84 -7.03
C GLN A 132 -6.07 -4.35 -8.42
N ALA A 133 -7.19 -3.62 -8.50
CA ALA A 133 -7.70 -3.17 -9.80
C ALA A 133 -7.04 -1.89 -10.29
N PHE A 134 -6.72 -0.97 -9.38
CA PHE A 134 -6.29 0.36 -9.81
C PHE A 134 -4.81 0.65 -9.60
N ALA A 135 -4.10 -0.16 -8.86
CA ALA A 135 -2.70 0.12 -8.60
C ALA A 135 -1.84 -0.23 -9.81
N ILE A 136 -0.76 0.52 -10.00
CA ILE A 136 0.17 0.30 -11.10
C ILE A 136 1.41 -0.37 -10.52
N PRO A 137 1.84 -1.50 -11.09
CA PRO A 137 3.00 -2.21 -10.56
C PRO A 137 4.25 -1.35 -10.57
N ASP A 138 5.09 -1.57 -9.55
CA ASP A 138 6.38 -0.88 -9.41
C ASP A 138 6.25 0.62 -9.33
N GLY A 139 5.14 1.09 -8.80
CA GLY A 139 4.96 2.49 -8.51
C GLY A 139 5.12 3.34 -9.73
N GLY A 140 5.79 4.44 -9.57
CA GLY A 140 5.89 5.40 -10.63
C GLY A 140 6.78 5.00 -11.76
N ALA A 141 7.65 4.04 -11.54
CA ALA A 141 8.59 3.72 -12.58
C ALA A 141 7.92 3.23 -13.83
N ARG A 142 6.82 2.56 -13.69
CA ARG A 142 6.19 2.03 -14.84
C ARG A 142 5.51 3.06 -15.68
N ARG A 143 5.05 4.10 -15.10
CA ARG A 143 4.33 5.05 -15.86
C ARG A 143 5.11 5.82 -16.83
N THR A 144 6.40 5.90 -16.62
CA THR A 144 7.18 6.72 -17.49
C THR A 144 7.26 6.16 -18.85
N GLU A 145 6.83 4.96 -19.04
CA GLU A 145 6.93 4.41 -20.32
C GLU A 145 5.73 4.54 -21.12
N MET A 146 4.65 4.93 -20.55
CA MET A 146 3.47 4.94 -21.30
C MET A 146 3.32 6.03 -22.25
N PRO A 147 3.66 7.16 -21.91
CA PRO A 147 3.27 8.28 -22.69
C PRO A 147 3.90 8.40 -24.02
N GLN A 148 4.95 7.78 -24.18
CA GLN A 148 5.58 8.10 -25.32
C GLN A 148 5.13 7.47 -26.47
N ASP A 149 4.29 6.61 -26.39
CA ASP A 149 3.97 5.99 -27.53
C ASP A 149 3.19 6.77 -28.36
N THR A 150 3.16 7.74 -28.57
CA THR A 150 2.40 8.42 -29.47
C THR A 150 2.98 8.81 -30.68
#